data_6fa058166486bf4c2a4066796160f0cc
#
_entry.id   6fa058166486bf4c2a4066796160f0cc
#
_cell.length_a   1.000
_cell.length_b   1.000
_cell.length_c   1.000
_cell.angle_alpha   90.00
_cell.angle_beta   90.00
_cell.angle_gamma   90.00
#
_symmetry.space_group_name_H-M   'P 1'
#
loop_
_entity.id
_entity.type
_entity.pdbx_description
1 polymer ?
#
loop_
_entity_poly.entity_id
_entity_poly.type
_entity_poly.pdbx_seq_one_letter_code
_entity_poly.pdbx_strand_id
1 'polypeptide(L)'
;MARHRVLVSAHRCGYAELGTVGGHEDPLAGVMHSAQVGADYCEFDVRRCADGTFVVAHDPDGGIGDASVVISDLTWDQLCESAPDVCRLDRLLDALAATGMGAHVDLKFRTPAAIREAGGTWEVDLASVMVEHIDPAKIVFTAGVRTTTMSLRAWADEHAPGMVVALSIGGSVRGMTWANAVRRRWSEVFPQHRFRRSNSDAVAAHFVLAMVRLARWTTHIGVPLLVWTVDSGWLQRRLLHDRRIWMITTNHPARAVALRDG
;
A
#
# COMPACT_ATOMS: atom_id res chain seq x y z
N MET A 1 11.67 -28.76 4.62
CA MET A 1 10.57 -27.86 4.15
C MET A 1 10.74 -26.54 4.89
N ALA A 2 10.97 -25.43 4.17
CA ALA A 2 11.00 -24.12 4.81
C ALA A 2 9.64 -23.87 5.49
N ARG A 3 9.66 -23.42 6.76
CA ARG A 3 8.43 -23.03 7.48
C ARG A 3 7.77 -21.90 6.68
N HIS A 4 6.48 -22.04 6.37
CA HIS A 4 5.71 -20.93 5.82
C HIS A 4 5.76 -19.77 6.82
N ARG A 5 6.34 -18.66 6.42
CA ARG A 5 6.49 -17.45 7.23
C ARG A 5 5.59 -16.36 6.63
N VAL A 6 4.63 -15.89 7.42
CA VAL A 6 3.81 -14.74 7.04
C VAL A 6 4.64 -13.47 7.18
N LEU A 7 4.64 -12.64 6.15
CA LEU A 7 5.39 -11.39 6.13
C LEU A 7 4.65 -10.30 6.94
N VAL A 8 5.42 -9.39 7.53
CA VAL A 8 4.92 -8.25 8.29
C VAL A 8 5.26 -6.97 7.53
N SER A 9 4.23 -6.23 7.16
CA SER A 9 4.32 -4.90 6.55
C SER A 9 3.94 -3.84 7.58
N ALA A 10 4.85 -2.91 7.86
CA ALA A 10 4.63 -1.82 8.80
C ALA A 10 3.77 -0.74 8.14
N HIS A 11 2.52 -0.59 8.60
CA HIS A 11 1.54 0.37 8.06
C HIS A 11 2.03 1.80 8.26
N ARG A 12 1.98 2.61 7.19
CA ARG A 12 2.46 4.00 7.19
C ARG A 12 3.85 4.11 7.81
N CYS A 13 4.80 3.39 7.27
CA CYS A 13 6.18 3.29 7.73
C CYS A 13 6.36 2.82 9.19
N GLY A 14 5.29 2.49 9.93
CA GLY A 14 5.36 2.07 11.34
C GLY A 14 5.48 3.22 12.34
N TYR A 15 5.33 4.49 11.92
CA TYR A 15 5.46 5.63 12.83
C TYR A 15 4.43 5.61 13.99
N ALA A 16 3.31 4.90 13.85
CA ALA A 16 2.29 4.80 14.89
C ALA A 16 2.83 4.25 16.24
N GLU A 17 3.89 3.46 16.22
CA GLU A 17 4.55 2.97 17.43
C GLU A 17 5.50 4.01 18.06
N LEU A 18 5.94 5.01 17.29
CA LEU A 18 6.83 6.06 17.77
C LEU A 18 6.07 7.22 18.44
N GLY A 19 4.75 7.31 18.21
CA GLY A 19 3.98 8.48 18.57
C GLY A 19 4.26 9.66 17.63
N THR A 20 3.48 10.73 17.76
CA THR A 20 3.71 11.96 16.97
C THR A 20 4.73 12.85 17.68
N VAL A 21 5.77 13.28 16.99
CA VAL A 21 6.67 14.35 17.45
C VAL A 21 6.11 15.66 16.91
N GLY A 22 5.72 16.57 17.80
CA GLY A 22 5.13 17.86 17.39
C GLY A 22 3.77 17.77 16.67
N GLY A 23 3.08 16.60 16.73
CA GLY A 23 1.80 16.39 16.06
C GLY A 23 1.92 15.87 14.62
N HIS A 24 3.12 15.70 14.09
CA HIS A 24 3.37 15.25 12.71
C HIS A 24 3.91 13.82 12.67
N GLU A 25 3.59 13.14 11.57
CA GLU A 25 4.11 11.83 11.22
C GLU A 25 5.55 11.99 10.68
N ASP A 26 6.51 11.20 11.18
CA ASP A 26 7.85 11.14 10.59
C ASP A 26 8.07 9.79 9.88
N PRO A 27 7.85 9.74 8.54
CA PRO A 27 8.01 8.51 7.79
C PRO A 27 9.44 7.96 7.82
N LEU A 28 10.47 8.83 7.89
CA LEU A 28 11.87 8.39 7.90
C LEU A 28 12.23 7.72 9.23
N ALA A 29 11.83 8.32 10.35
CA ALA A 29 11.97 7.67 11.66
C ALA A 29 11.20 6.35 11.73
N GLY A 30 10.00 6.31 11.13
CA GLY A 30 9.18 5.11 11.01
C GLY A 30 9.86 3.98 10.24
N VAL A 31 10.50 4.27 9.09
CA VAL A 31 11.31 3.32 8.32
C VAL A 31 12.42 2.72 9.17
N MET A 32 13.17 3.55 9.87
CA MET A 32 14.29 3.09 10.72
C MET A 32 13.78 2.21 11.87
N HIS A 33 12.69 2.61 12.53
CA HIS A 33 12.07 1.81 13.58
C HIS A 33 11.60 0.46 13.05
N SER A 34 10.89 0.44 11.92
CA SER A 34 10.37 -0.78 11.30
C SER A 34 11.47 -1.77 10.92
N ALA A 35 12.62 -1.25 10.45
CA ALA A 35 13.81 -2.06 10.19
C ALA A 35 14.39 -2.65 11.48
N GLN A 36 14.50 -1.86 12.56
CA GLN A 36 15.03 -2.30 13.85
C GLN A 36 14.19 -3.41 14.47
N VAL A 37 12.86 -3.34 14.34
CA VAL A 37 11.96 -4.38 14.87
C VAL A 37 11.86 -5.61 13.97
N GLY A 38 12.47 -5.61 12.79
CA GLY A 38 12.52 -6.75 11.88
C GLY A 38 11.25 -6.94 11.02
N ALA A 39 10.56 -5.85 10.69
CA ALA A 39 9.51 -5.87 9.67
C ALA A 39 10.09 -6.26 8.30
N ASP A 40 9.30 -6.97 7.49
CA ASP A 40 9.75 -7.41 6.16
C ASP A 40 9.52 -6.32 5.10
N TYR A 41 8.45 -5.54 5.26
CA TYR A 41 8.04 -4.48 4.34
C TYR A 41 7.69 -3.20 5.12
N CYS A 42 7.93 -2.07 4.47
CA CYS A 42 7.44 -0.76 4.87
C CYS A 42 6.28 -0.39 3.95
N GLU A 43 5.09 -0.15 4.50
CA GLU A 43 3.94 0.33 3.74
C GLU A 43 3.84 1.85 3.84
N PHE A 44 3.57 2.49 2.72
CA PHE A 44 3.36 3.92 2.63
C PHE A 44 2.42 4.32 1.49
N ASP A 45 1.72 5.41 1.73
CA ASP A 45 0.76 6.01 0.82
C ASP A 45 1.45 7.02 -0.10
N VAL A 46 1.28 6.90 -1.41
CA VAL A 46 1.87 7.82 -2.37
C VAL A 46 0.83 8.70 -3.03
N ARG A 47 1.07 10.02 -3.00
CA ARG A 47 0.34 11.03 -3.76
C ARG A 47 1.24 11.70 -4.78
N ARG A 48 0.63 12.45 -5.69
CA ARG A 48 1.31 13.14 -6.76
C ARG A 48 0.91 14.61 -6.77
N CYS A 49 1.90 15.50 -6.75
CA CYS A 49 1.74 16.94 -6.93
C CYS A 49 1.38 17.31 -8.38
N ALA A 50 0.92 18.53 -8.60
CA ALA A 50 0.57 19.05 -9.91
C ALA A 50 1.75 19.01 -10.91
N ASP A 51 2.96 19.30 -10.43
CA ASP A 51 4.21 19.28 -11.21
C ASP A 51 4.78 17.87 -11.48
N GLY A 52 4.15 16.84 -10.91
CA GLY A 52 4.60 15.45 -11.07
C GLY A 52 5.39 14.88 -9.91
N THR A 53 5.78 15.67 -8.94
CA THR A 53 6.52 15.21 -7.76
C THR A 53 5.68 14.23 -6.96
N PHE A 54 6.28 13.08 -6.58
CA PHE A 54 5.66 12.10 -5.70
C PHE A 54 6.00 12.39 -4.24
N VAL A 55 4.99 12.30 -3.38
CA VAL A 55 5.10 12.55 -1.94
C VAL A 55 4.44 11.44 -1.13
N VAL A 56 4.89 11.26 0.10
CA VAL A 56 4.36 10.28 1.05
C VAL A 56 3.32 10.97 1.92
N ALA A 57 2.04 10.68 1.68
CA ALA A 57 0.94 11.26 2.44
C ALA A 57 -0.33 10.41 2.29
N HIS A 58 -0.98 10.09 3.44
CA HIS A 58 -2.26 9.38 3.42
C HIS A 58 -3.42 10.30 3.02
N ASP A 59 -3.52 11.46 3.62
CA ASP A 59 -4.65 12.38 3.42
C ASP A 59 -4.41 13.34 2.24
N PRO A 60 -5.46 13.79 1.55
CA PRO A 60 -5.34 14.65 0.38
C PRO A 60 -4.68 16.00 0.68
N ASP A 61 -4.82 16.49 1.90
CA ASP A 61 -4.28 17.75 2.40
C ASP A 61 -2.87 17.63 3.00
N GLY A 62 -2.25 16.45 2.94
CA GLY A 62 -0.93 16.21 3.52
C GLY A 62 -0.89 16.19 5.04
N GLY A 63 -2.06 16.06 5.69
CA GLY A 63 -2.18 16.04 7.15
C GLY A 63 -2.22 17.43 7.81
N ILE A 64 -2.37 18.50 7.00
CA ILE A 64 -2.46 19.91 7.49
C ILE A 64 -3.77 20.11 8.28
N GLY A 65 -4.82 19.32 8.00
CA GLY A 65 -6.14 19.49 8.59
C GLY A 65 -6.99 20.58 7.91
N ASP A 66 -6.51 21.15 6.80
CA ASP A 66 -7.23 22.12 5.98
C ASP A 66 -7.69 21.46 4.68
N ALA A 67 -8.99 21.13 4.61
CA ALA A 67 -9.59 20.50 3.45
C ALA A 67 -9.57 21.38 2.16
N SER A 68 -9.22 22.64 2.25
CA SER A 68 -9.01 23.50 1.07
C SER A 68 -7.68 23.26 0.38
N VAL A 69 -6.72 22.67 1.07
CA VAL A 69 -5.41 22.27 0.54
C VAL A 69 -5.53 20.87 -0.07
N VAL A 70 -5.19 20.74 -1.35
CA VAL A 70 -5.18 19.45 -2.04
C VAL A 70 -3.84 19.25 -2.73
N ILE A 71 -3.08 18.25 -2.32
CA ILE A 71 -1.73 17.94 -2.83
C ILE A 71 -1.69 17.91 -4.36
N SER A 72 -2.71 17.33 -5.00
CA SER A 72 -2.75 17.23 -6.47
C SER A 72 -2.85 18.56 -7.21
N ASP A 73 -3.22 19.61 -6.52
CA ASP A 73 -3.43 20.97 -7.07
C ASP A 73 -2.21 21.88 -6.84
N LEU A 74 -1.25 21.43 -6.03
CA LEU A 74 -0.05 22.17 -5.64
C LEU A 74 1.19 21.61 -6.34
N THR A 75 2.14 22.48 -6.70
CA THR A 75 3.51 22.05 -7.00
C THR A 75 4.22 21.66 -5.72
N TRP A 76 5.36 20.97 -5.82
CA TRP A 76 6.18 20.62 -4.65
C TRP A 76 6.56 21.85 -3.82
N ASP A 77 6.99 22.92 -4.46
CA ASP A 77 7.40 24.15 -3.77
C ASP A 77 6.22 24.77 -2.97
N GLN A 78 5.03 24.84 -3.59
CA GLN A 78 3.81 25.31 -2.92
C GLN A 78 3.40 24.40 -1.76
N LEU A 79 3.57 23.08 -1.92
CA LEU A 79 3.29 22.13 -0.84
C LEU A 79 4.25 22.32 0.34
N CYS A 80 5.54 22.56 0.09
CA CYS A 80 6.53 22.84 1.14
C CYS A 80 6.19 24.09 1.96
N GLU A 81 5.58 25.11 1.34
CA GLU A 81 5.13 26.32 2.04
C GLU A 81 3.95 26.02 2.98
N SER A 82 3.05 25.12 2.58
CA SER A 82 1.81 24.82 3.31
C SER A 82 1.98 23.65 4.30
N ALA A 83 2.81 22.67 3.95
CA ALA A 83 3.06 21.43 4.69
C ALA A 83 4.56 21.07 4.65
N PRO A 84 5.41 21.79 5.38
CA PRO A 84 6.87 21.61 5.32
C PRO A 84 7.35 20.22 5.78
N ASP A 85 6.53 19.51 6.55
CA ASP A 85 6.86 18.18 7.09
C ASP A 85 6.48 17.04 6.14
N VAL A 86 5.82 17.31 5.00
CA VAL A 86 5.50 16.26 4.02
C VAL A 86 6.78 15.70 3.42
N CYS A 87 6.92 14.39 3.48
CA CYS A 87 8.10 13.69 2.98
C CYS A 87 8.02 13.50 1.46
N ARG A 88 9.06 13.94 0.72
CA ARG A 88 9.21 13.60 -0.69
C ARG A 88 9.60 12.15 -0.85
N LEU A 89 9.05 11.47 -1.86
CA LEU A 89 9.19 10.03 -2.02
C LEU A 89 10.65 9.58 -2.17
N ASP A 90 11.47 10.29 -2.93
CA ASP A 90 12.87 9.91 -3.12
C ASP A 90 13.65 9.82 -1.81
N ARG A 91 13.41 10.74 -0.88
CA ARG A 91 14.03 10.70 0.46
C ARG A 91 13.61 9.46 1.27
N LEU A 92 12.33 9.07 1.16
CA LEU A 92 11.86 7.83 1.78
C LEU A 92 12.53 6.61 1.15
N LEU A 93 12.64 6.58 -0.18
CA LEU A 93 13.23 5.45 -0.92
C LEU A 93 14.71 5.28 -0.59
N ASP A 94 15.47 6.36 -0.47
CA ASP A 94 16.87 6.31 -0.03
C ASP A 94 17.01 5.70 1.36
N ALA A 95 16.16 6.14 2.30
CA ALA A 95 16.14 5.59 3.66
C ALA A 95 15.73 4.12 3.66
N LEU A 96 14.72 3.74 2.88
CA LEU A 96 14.22 2.38 2.79
C LEU A 96 15.26 1.44 2.16
N ALA A 97 15.92 1.85 1.08
CA ALA A 97 16.97 1.10 0.41
C ALA A 97 18.12 0.72 1.36
N ALA A 98 18.49 1.63 2.26
CA ALA A 98 19.52 1.39 3.26
C ALA A 98 19.16 0.31 4.28
N THR A 99 17.87 0.00 4.48
CA THR A 99 17.40 -1.02 5.45
C THR A 99 17.33 -2.43 4.87
N GLY A 100 17.21 -2.55 3.55
CA GLY A 100 16.97 -3.82 2.88
C GLY A 100 15.54 -4.37 3.01
N MET A 101 14.61 -3.66 3.67
CA MET A 101 13.16 -3.99 3.67
C MET A 101 12.57 -3.86 2.26
N GLY A 102 11.41 -4.52 2.04
CA GLY A 102 10.60 -4.31 0.85
C GLY A 102 9.73 -3.05 0.95
N ALA A 103 9.31 -2.53 -0.19
CA ALA A 103 8.36 -1.43 -0.33
C ALA A 103 6.95 -1.97 -0.57
N HIS A 104 5.97 -1.56 0.25
CA HIS A 104 4.56 -1.81 0.02
C HIS A 104 3.87 -0.46 -0.22
N VAL A 105 3.49 -0.20 -1.46
CA VAL A 105 3.04 1.12 -1.92
C VAL A 105 1.53 1.12 -2.12
N ASP A 106 0.80 1.98 -1.41
CA ASP A 106 -0.62 2.21 -1.65
C ASP A 106 -0.84 3.49 -2.47
N LEU A 107 -1.42 3.34 -3.67
CA LEU A 107 -1.60 4.46 -4.59
C LEU A 107 -2.84 5.27 -4.24
N LYS A 108 -2.64 6.54 -3.89
CA LYS A 108 -3.70 7.50 -3.56
C LYS A 108 -4.06 8.44 -4.71
N PHE A 109 -3.54 8.20 -5.90
CA PHE A 109 -3.85 8.97 -7.11
C PHE A 109 -4.36 8.07 -8.25
N ARG A 110 -4.82 8.69 -9.31
CA ARG A 110 -5.26 8.01 -10.54
C ARG A 110 -4.79 8.83 -11.73
N THR A 111 -4.28 8.17 -12.75
CA THR A 111 -4.06 8.82 -14.04
C THR A 111 -5.41 9.22 -14.66
N PRO A 112 -5.64 10.50 -14.97
CA PRO A 112 -6.83 10.95 -15.68
C PRO A 112 -6.99 10.28 -17.03
N ALA A 113 -8.24 10.13 -17.49
CA ALA A 113 -8.52 9.48 -18.78
C ALA A 113 -7.80 10.20 -19.96
N ALA A 114 -7.83 11.53 -20.00
CA ALA A 114 -7.17 12.30 -21.04
C ALA A 114 -5.64 12.05 -21.10
N ILE A 115 -4.99 11.90 -19.95
CA ILE A 115 -3.56 11.58 -19.88
C ILE A 115 -3.29 10.18 -20.42
N ARG A 116 -4.15 9.19 -20.07
CA ARG A 116 -4.04 7.82 -20.61
C ARG A 116 -4.26 7.75 -22.11
N GLU A 117 -5.22 8.51 -22.62
CA GLU A 117 -5.50 8.60 -24.08
C GLU A 117 -4.31 9.20 -24.82
N ALA A 118 -3.55 10.10 -24.17
CA ALA A 118 -2.30 10.65 -24.67
C ALA A 118 -1.07 9.75 -24.46
N GLY A 119 -1.26 8.53 -23.91
CA GLY A 119 -0.20 7.56 -23.68
C GLY A 119 0.54 7.68 -22.35
N GLY A 120 0.17 8.64 -21.47
CA GLY A 120 0.77 8.81 -20.15
C GLY A 120 0.15 7.87 -19.10
N THR A 121 0.96 7.43 -18.14
CA THR A 121 0.50 6.57 -17.03
C THR A 121 1.28 6.89 -15.76
N TRP A 122 0.74 7.75 -14.92
CA TRP A 122 1.39 8.22 -13.69
C TRP A 122 1.79 7.08 -12.73
N GLU A 123 1.03 6.00 -12.70
CA GLU A 123 1.40 4.82 -11.91
C GLU A 123 2.62 4.08 -12.46
N VAL A 124 2.86 4.14 -13.77
CA VAL A 124 4.07 3.59 -14.40
C VAL A 124 5.27 4.53 -14.15
N ASP A 125 5.06 5.85 -14.19
CA ASP A 125 6.09 6.82 -13.82
C ASP A 125 6.57 6.56 -12.38
N LEU A 126 5.63 6.34 -11.44
CA LEU A 126 5.97 5.97 -10.08
C LEU A 126 6.72 4.64 -10.01
N ALA A 127 6.25 3.61 -10.72
CA ALA A 127 6.91 2.30 -10.72
C ALA A 127 8.35 2.39 -11.27
N SER A 128 8.58 3.22 -12.29
CA SER A 128 9.92 3.46 -12.83
C SER A 128 10.85 4.09 -11.79
N VAL A 129 10.37 5.09 -11.03
CA VAL A 129 11.14 5.68 -9.91
C VAL A 129 11.43 4.63 -8.83
N MET A 130 10.45 3.79 -8.48
CA MET A 130 10.62 2.77 -7.43
C MET A 130 11.74 1.77 -7.74
N VAL A 131 11.81 1.28 -8.98
CA VAL A 131 12.80 0.26 -9.37
C VAL A 131 14.23 0.81 -9.49
N GLU A 132 14.41 2.12 -9.52
CA GLU A 132 15.73 2.74 -9.44
C GLU A 132 16.35 2.63 -8.04
N HIS A 133 15.51 2.50 -6.99
CA HIS A 133 15.95 2.46 -5.59
C HIS A 133 15.79 1.08 -4.94
N ILE A 134 14.76 0.31 -5.31
CA ILE A 134 14.36 -0.93 -4.65
C ILE A 134 14.33 -2.07 -5.66
N ASP A 135 14.87 -3.24 -5.28
CA ASP A 135 14.77 -4.47 -6.08
C ASP A 135 13.29 -4.76 -6.43
N PRO A 136 12.95 -4.93 -7.71
CA PRO A 136 11.58 -5.24 -8.14
C PRO A 136 10.93 -6.39 -7.36
N ALA A 137 11.68 -7.44 -7.01
CA ALA A 137 11.17 -8.56 -6.23
C ALA A 137 10.75 -8.20 -4.78
N LYS A 138 11.11 -7.00 -4.32
CA LYS A 138 10.76 -6.44 -3.02
C LYS A 138 9.73 -5.31 -3.12
N ILE A 139 9.10 -5.10 -4.28
CA ILE A 139 8.07 -4.07 -4.46
C ILE A 139 6.69 -4.70 -4.55
N VAL A 140 5.78 -4.21 -3.73
CA VAL A 140 4.34 -4.55 -3.75
C VAL A 140 3.54 -3.29 -3.95
N PHE A 141 2.79 -3.19 -5.04
CA PHE A 141 1.81 -2.13 -5.26
C PHE A 141 0.40 -2.58 -4.88
N THR A 142 -0.33 -1.76 -4.13
CA THR A 142 -1.76 -1.94 -3.90
C THR A 142 -2.57 -0.84 -4.55
N ALA A 143 -3.61 -1.23 -5.30
CA ALA A 143 -4.54 -0.29 -5.92
C ALA A 143 -5.95 -0.87 -6.00
N GLY A 144 -6.95 -0.04 -5.74
CA GLY A 144 -8.37 -0.41 -5.86
C GLY A 144 -8.95 -0.21 -7.26
N VAL A 145 -8.19 0.34 -8.20
CA VAL A 145 -8.62 0.73 -9.53
C VAL A 145 -8.06 -0.22 -10.58
N ARG A 146 -8.95 -0.84 -11.33
CA ARG A 146 -8.60 -1.84 -12.36
C ARG A 146 -7.62 -1.33 -13.42
N THR A 147 -7.83 -0.14 -13.94
CA THR A 147 -6.94 0.42 -14.97
C THR A 147 -5.52 0.61 -14.45
N THR A 148 -5.38 1.05 -13.21
CA THR A 148 -4.08 1.20 -12.53
C THR A 148 -3.37 -0.14 -12.38
N THR A 149 -4.06 -1.19 -11.88
CA THR A 149 -3.43 -2.51 -11.74
C THR A 149 -3.04 -3.11 -13.08
N MET A 150 -3.86 -2.92 -14.12
CA MET A 150 -3.54 -3.40 -15.47
C MET A 150 -2.31 -2.70 -16.07
N SER A 151 -2.21 -1.36 -15.95
CA SER A 151 -1.05 -0.62 -16.46
C SER A 151 0.23 -1.03 -15.73
N LEU A 152 0.18 -1.10 -14.39
CA LEU A 152 1.32 -1.56 -13.58
C LEU A 152 1.77 -2.97 -13.98
N ARG A 153 0.82 -3.91 -14.11
CA ARG A 153 1.17 -5.30 -14.44
C ARG A 153 1.77 -5.41 -15.84
N ALA A 154 1.15 -4.75 -16.83
CA ALA A 154 1.67 -4.78 -18.20
C ALA A 154 3.10 -4.23 -18.28
N TRP A 155 3.36 -3.11 -17.59
CA TRP A 155 4.70 -2.54 -17.54
C TRP A 155 5.69 -3.45 -16.79
N ALA A 156 5.26 -4.01 -15.65
CA ALA A 156 6.13 -4.84 -14.83
C ALA A 156 6.47 -6.19 -15.47
N ASP A 157 5.61 -6.73 -16.34
CA ASP A 157 5.92 -7.94 -17.11
C ASP A 157 7.15 -7.76 -18.01
N GLU A 158 7.38 -6.54 -18.48
CA GLU A 158 8.48 -6.20 -19.39
C GLU A 158 9.73 -5.64 -18.67
N HIS A 159 9.52 -4.84 -17.61
CA HIS A 159 10.58 -4.01 -17.03
C HIS A 159 10.97 -4.38 -15.58
N ALA A 160 10.08 -5.01 -14.84
CA ALA A 160 10.26 -5.28 -13.42
C ALA A 160 9.75 -6.67 -13.02
N PRO A 161 10.27 -7.76 -13.60
CA PRO A 161 9.86 -9.11 -13.26
C PRO A 161 10.09 -9.38 -11.76
N GLY A 162 9.08 -9.87 -11.09
CA GLY A 162 9.08 -10.09 -9.63
C GLY A 162 8.32 -9.02 -8.82
N MET A 163 8.06 -7.84 -9.38
CA MET A 163 7.20 -6.85 -8.76
C MET A 163 5.76 -7.37 -8.64
N VAL A 164 5.17 -7.23 -7.47
CA VAL A 164 3.81 -7.70 -7.18
C VAL A 164 2.81 -6.56 -7.30
N VAL A 165 1.74 -6.78 -8.06
CA VAL A 165 0.61 -5.86 -8.18
C VAL A 165 -0.62 -6.49 -7.52
N ALA A 166 -1.10 -5.93 -6.42
CA ALA A 166 -2.22 -6.43 -5.65
C ALA A 166 -3.50 -5.61 -5.87
N LEU A 167 -4.63 -6.29 -6.10
CA LEU A 167 -5.94 -5.67 -6.13
C LEU A 167 -6.41 -5.39 -4.70
N SER A 168 -6.58 -4.12 -4.34
CA SER A 168 -7.10 -3.71 -3.04
C SER A 168 -8.63 -3.81 -2.96
N ILE A 169 -9.12 -4.48 -1.88
CA ILE A 169 -10.54 -4.78 -1.63
C ILE A 169 -10.89 -4.41 -0.19
N GLY A 170 -12.03 -3.76 0.02
CA GLY A 170 -12.51 -3.39 1.35
C GLY A 170 -12.31 -1.92 1.71
N GLY A 171 -12.01 -1.08 0.73
CA GLY A 171 -11.85 0.36 0.94
C GLY A 171 -13.14 1.07 1.40
N SER A 172 -13.03 2.34 1.80
CA SER A 172 -14.15 3.16 2.28
C SER A 172 -15.26 3.27 1.21
N VAL A 173 -16.49 3.26 1.68
CA VAL A 173 -17.70 3.56 0.89
C VAL A 173 -18.31 4.92 1.26
N ARG A 174 -17.61 5.72 2.08
CA ARG A 174 -18.05 7.08 2.44
C ARG A 174 -18.26 7.91 1.17
N GLY A 175 -19.31 8.71 1.15
CA GLY A 175 -19.67 9.54 -0.01
C GLY A 175 -20.35 8.80 -1.17
N MET A 176 -20.54 7.47 -1.08
CA MET A 176 -21.30 6.72 -2.08
C MET A 176 -22.79 6.73 -1.76
N THR A 177 -23.64 6.68 -2.81
CA THR A 177 -25.06 6.37 -2.64
C THR A 177 -25.22 4.96 -2.08
N TRP A 178 -26.30 4.69 -1.33
CA TRP A 178 -26.56 3.37 -0.74
C TRP A 178 -26.47 2.24 -1.78
N ALA A 179 -27.09 2.40 -2.93
CA ALA A 179 -27.07 1.39 -3.99
C ALA A 179 -25.65 1.09 -4.51
N ASN A 180 -24.81 2.14 -4.66
CA ASN A 180 -23.42 1.98 -5.06
C ASN A 180 -22.57 1.34 -3.95
N ALA A 181 -22.80 1.70 -2.70
CA ALA A 181 -22.13 1.09 -1.55
C ALA A 181 -22.46 -0.42 -1.43
N VAL A 182 -23.73 -0.80 -1.55
CA VAL A 182 -24.16 -2.21 -1.56
C VAL A 182 -23.53 -2.97 -2.73
N ARG A 183 -23.61 -2.43 -3.95
CA ARG A 183 -23.00 -3.06 -5.13
C ARG A 183 -21.49 -3.23 -4.97
N ARG A 184 -20.81 -2.23 -4.39
CA ARG A 184 -19.37 -2.31 -4.11
C ARG A 184 -19.09 -3.40 -3.08
N ARG A 185 -19.79 -3.43 -1.94
CA ARG A 185 -19.60 -4.48 -0.91
C ARG A 185 -19.88 -5.88 -1.46
N TRP A 186 -20.93 -6.04 -2.27
CA TRP A 186 -21.19 -7.31 -2.94
C TRP A 186 -20.04 -7.73 -3.85
N SER A 187 -19.50 -6.81 -4.64
CA SER A 187 -18.33 -7.07 -5.51
C SER A 187 -17.03 -7.33 -4.74
N GLU A 188 -16.95 -6.94 -3.46
CA GLU A 188 -15.82 -7.21 -2.58
C GLU A 188 -15.92 -8.59 -1.93
N VAL A 189 -17.12 -9.04 -1.59
CA VAL A 189 -17.37 -10.40 -1.11
C VAL A 189 -17.19 -11.43 -2.22
N PHE A 190 -17.51 -11.08 -3.48
CA PHE A 190 -17.38 -11.92 -4.66
C PHE A 190 -16.41 -11.29 -5.70
N PRO A 191 -15.11 -11.22 -5.40
CA PRO A 191 -14.16 -10.44 -6.18
C PRO A 191 -13.68 -11.11 -7.47
N GLN A 192 -14.13 -12.34 -7.77
CA GLN A 192 -13.61 -13.17 -8.88
C GLN A 192 -13.59 -12.42 -10.21
N HIS A 193 -14.69 -11.72 -10.52
CA HIS A 193 -14.80 -10.96 -11.75
C HIS A 193 -13.85 -9.76 -11.78
N ARG A 194 -13.76 -9.01 -10.66
CA ARG A 194 -12.84 -7.87 -10.54
C ARG A 194 -11.39 -8.33 -10.65
N PHE A 195 -11.03 -9.39 -9.94
CA PHE A 195 -9.67 -9.93 -9.91
C PHE A 195 -9.23 -10.40 -11.30
N ARG A 196 -10.03 -11.23 -11.99
CA ARG A 196 -9.70 -11.69 -13.35
C ARG A 196 -9.47 -10.54 -14.34
N ARG A 197 -10.19 -9.42 -14.17
CA ARG A 197 -10.09 -8.26 -15.05
C ARG A 197 -9.03 -7.25 -14.61
N SER A 198 -8.48 -7.39 -13.43
CA SER A 198 -7.44 -6.48 -12.92
C SER A 198 -6.03 -6.88 -13.34
N ASN A 199 -5.85 -8.09 -13.81
CA ASN A 199 -4.56 -8.69 -14.14
C ASN A 199 -3.56 -8.68 -12.97
N SER A 200 -4.07 -8.71 -11.72
CA SER A 200 -3.26 -8.61 -10.50
C SER A 200 -2.68 -9.94 -10.08
N ASP A 201 -1.51 -9.92 -9.46
CA ASP A 201 -0.81 -11.10 -8.95
C ASP A 201 -1.32 -11.52 -7.58
N ALA A 202 -1.80 -10.57 -6.78
CA ALA A 202 -2.20 -10.75 -5.40
C ALA A 202 -3.51 -10.01 -5.08
N VAL A 203 -4.09 -10.33 -3.92
CA VAL A 203 -5.25 -9.61 -3.35
C VAL A 203 -4.81 -8.97 -2.03
N ALA A 204 -5.10 -7.67 -1.88
CA ALA A 204 -4.99 -6.96 -0.61
C ALA A 204 -6.40 -6.74 -0.05
N ALA A 205 -6.72 -7.26 1.13
CA ALA A 205 -8.07 -7.25 1.66
C ALA A 205 -8.15 -6.78 3.12
N HIS A 206 -9.21 -6.04 3.44
CA HIS A 206 -9.56 -5.76 4.83
C HIS A 206 -9.78 -7.07 5.61
N PHE A 207 -9.30 -7.15 6.84
CA PHE A 207 -9.26 -8.39 7.63
C PHE A 207 -10.62 -9.09 7.76
N VAL A 208 -11.73 -8.35 7.84
CA VAL A 208 -13.07 -8.93 7.91
C VAL A 208 -13.36 -9.78 6.68
N LEU A 209 -13.10 -9.25 5.47
CA LEU A 209 -13.30 -9.97 4.22
C LEU A 209 -12.34 -11.16 4.07
N ALA A 210 -11.10 -10.99 4.52
CA ALA A 210 -10.10 -12.06 4.53
C ALA A 210 -10.59 -13.25 5.37
N MET A 211 -11.06 -13.01 6.60
CA MET A 211 -11.52 -14.06 7.52
C MET A 211 -12.79 -14.77 7.06
N VAL A 212 -13.74 -14.02 6.49
CA VAL A 212 -15.05 -14.60 6.11
C VAL A 212 -14.94 -15.49 4.87
N ARG A 213 -14.21 -15.06 3.85
CA ARG A 213 -14.23 -15.74 2.55
C ARG A 213 -12.91 -15.74 1.79
N LEU A 214 -12.20 -14.60 1.76
CA LEU A 214 -11.14 -14.41 0.76
C LEU A 214 -9.95 -15.32 0.99
N ALA A 215 -9.59 -15.65 2.23
CA ALA A 215 -8.49 -16.56 2.52
C ALA A 215 -8.69 -17.97 1.90
N ARG A 216 -9.91 -18.49 1.90
CA ARG A 216 -10.21 -19.77 1.23
C ARG A 216 -10.19 -19.66 -0.28
N TRP A 217 -10.76 -18.57 -0.79
CA TRP A 217 -10.84 -18.36 -2.24
C TRP A 217 -9.47 -18.14 -2.86
N THR A 218 -8.63 -17.27 -2.29
CA THR A 218 -7.27 -16.99 -2.79
C THR A 218 -6.39 -18.23 -2.73
N THR A 219 -6.49 -19.03 -1.65
CA THR A 219 -5.79 -20.32 -1.55
C THR A 219 -6.24 -21.29 -2.65
N HIS A 220 -7.55 -21.36 -2.93
CA HIS A 220 -8.09 -22.25 -3.97
C HIS A 220 -7.56 -21.92 -5.37
N ILE A 221 -7.35 -20.62 -5.67
CA ILE A 221 -6.84 -20.18 -6.97
C ILE A 221 -5.32 -19.95 -6.98
N GLY A 222 -4.61 -20.25 -5.88
CA GLY A 222 -3.16 -20.12 -5.79
C GLY A 222 -2.63 -18.69 -5.77
N VAL A 223 -3.43 -17.70 -5.30
CA VAL A 223 -3.09 -16.28 -5.31
C VAL A 223 -2.72 -15.80 -3.90
N PRO A 224 -1.61 -15.06 -3.73
CA PRO A 224 -1.21 -14.49 -2.44
C PRO A 224 -2.28 -13.54 -1.86
N LEU A 225 -2.50 -13.61 -0.53
CA LEU A 225 -3.41 -12.73 0.20
C LEU A 225 -2.63 -11.87 1.20
N LEU A 226 -2.68 -10.55 1.00
CA LEU A 226 -2.27 -9.53 1.95
C LEU A 226 -3.49 -9.07 2.74
N VAL A 227 -3.36 -8.93 4.06
CA VAL A 227 -4.47 -8.55 4.95
C VAL A 227 -4.16 -7.26 5.71
N TRP A 228 -5.06 -6.27 5.66
CA TRP A 228 -4.92 -4.96 6.29
C TRP A 228 -6.21 -4.53 7.01
N THR A 229 -6.20 -3.66 8.01
CA THR A 229 -5.10 -3.38 8.91
C THR A 229 -5.29 -4.25 10.14
N VAL A 230 -4.25 -4.97 10.55
CA VAL A 230 -4.34 -6.04 11.55
C VAL A 230 -3.70 -5.55 12.86
N ASP A 231 -4.48 -4.85 13.71
CA ASP A 231 -3.94 -4.19 14.90
C ASP A 231 -4.25 -4.91 16.22
N SER A 232 -5.24 -5.80 16.25
CA SER A 232 -5.51 -6.61 17.44
C SER A 232 -4.47 -7.72 17.63
N GLY A 233 -3.85 -7.82 18.81
CA GLY A 233 -2.84 -8.85 19.09
C GLY A 233 -3.36 -10.28 18.93
N TRP A 234 -4.65 -10.52 19.26
CA TRP A 234 -5.29 -11.82 18.99
C TRP A 234 -5.37 -12.10 17.49
N LEU A 235 -5.77 -11.10 16.70
CA LEU A 235 -5.90 -11.25 15.25
C LEU A 235 -4.53 -11.40 14.57
N GLN A 236 -3.52 -10.65 15.02
CA GLN A 236 -2.13 -10.82 14.57
C GLN A 236 -1.67 -12.25 14.80
N ARG A 237 -1.77 -12.75 16.04
CA ARG A 237 -1.40 -14.14 16.37
C ARG A 237 -2.10 -15.15 15.49
N ARG A 238 -3.41 -14.99 15.27
CA ARG A 238 -4.20 -15.89 14.42
C ARG A 238 -3.73 -15.88 12.97
N LEU A 239 -3.54 -14.69 12.37
CA LEU A 239 -3.21 -14.56 10.95
C LEU A 239 -1.74 -14.88 10.65
N LEU A 240 -0.82 -14.58 11.55
CA LEU A 240 0.60 -14.92 11.40
C LEU A 240 0.87 -16.45 11.38
N HIS A 241 -0.05 -17.25 11.93
CA HIS A 241 0.02 -18.71 11.90
C HIS A 241 -0.90 -19.35 10.84
N ASP A 242 -1.60 -18.53 10.02
CA ASP A 242 -2.48 -19.03 8.97
C ASP A 242 -1.74 -19.12 7.64
N ARG A 243 -1.49 -20.35 7.18
CA ARG A 243 -0.75 -20.64 5.93
C ARG A 243 -1.41 -20.09 4.66
N ARG A 244 -2.64 -19.60 4.75
CA ARG A 244 -3.36 -18.97 3.63
C ARG A 244 -3.01 -17.50 3.47
N ILE A 245 -2.35 -16.91 4.47
CA ILE A 245 -1.97 -15.49 4.47
C ILE A 245 -0.51 -15.38 4.02
N TRP A 246 -0.28 -14.51 3.08
CA TRP A 246 1.06 -14.18 2.59
C TRP A 246 1.70 -13.07 3.44
N MET A 247 0.94 -11.99 3.71
CA MET A 247 1.43 -10.81 4.41
C MET A 247 0.31 -10.18 5.25
N ILE A 248 0.66 -9.58 6.38
CA ILE A 248 -0.22 -8.69 7.14
C ILE A 248 0.35 -7.28 7.17
N THR A 249 -0.52 -6.26 7.09
CA THR A 249 -0.18 -4.85 7.32
C THR A 249 -0.72 -4.42 8.67
N THR A 250 0.11 -3.77 9.50
CA THR A 250 -0.25 -3.43 10.89
C THR A 250 0.40 -2.13 11.37
N ASN A 251 -0.30 -1.40 12.25
CA ASN A 251 0.24 -0.27 13.02
C ASN A 251 1.16 -0.69 14.17
N HIS A 252 1.28 -2.00 14.44
CA HIS A 252 2.08 -2.55 15.55
C HIS A 252 3.09 -3.59 15.03
N PRO A 253 4.08 -3.19 14.19
CA PRO A 253 5.03 -4.10 13.59
C PRO A 253 5.90 -4.82 14.62
N ALA A 254 6.36 -4.15 15.68
CA ALA A 254 7.17 -4.77 16.74
C ALA A 254 6.45 -5.95 17.39
N ARG A 255 5.18 -5.77 17.76
CA ARG A 255 4.36 -6.84 18.33
C ARG A 255 4.11 -7.97 17.33
N ALA A 256 3.84 -7.63 16.07
CA ALA A 256 3.58 -8.64 15.03
C ALA A 256 4.81 -9.52 14.79
N VAL A 257 6.00 -8.93 14.70
CA VAL A 257 7.27 -9.65 14.55
C VAL A 257 7.53 -10.54 15.77
N ALA A 258 7.37 -10.01 16.99
CA ALA A 258 7.54 -10.81 18.21
C ALA A 258 6.57 -12.01 18.27
N LEU A 259 5.32 -11.85 17.82
CA LEU A 259 4.33 -12.94 17.77
C LEU A 259 4.60 -13.95 16.65
N ARG A 260 5.30 -13.57 15.60
CA ARG A 260 5.66 -14.45 14.47
C ARG A 260 6.88 -15.32 14.80
N ASP A 261 7.87 -14.73 15.44
CA ASP A 261 9.20 -15.33 15.59
C ASP A 261 9.39 -16.01 16.97
N GLY A 262 8.49 -15.74 17.93
CA GLY A 262 8.43 -16.41 19.25
C GLY A 262 7.44 -17.56 19.27
#